data_a4b5c391ae57ef221a19ac197a29a8ef
#
_entry.id   a4b5c391ae57ef221a19ac197a29a8ef
#
_cell.length_a   1.000
_cell.length_b   1.000
_cell.length_c   1.000
_cell.angle_alpha   90.00
_cell.angle_beta   90.00
_cell.angle_gamma   90.00
#
_symmetry.space_group_name_H-M   'P 1'
#
loop_
_entity.id
_entity.type
_entity.pdbx_description
1 polymer ?
#
loop_
_entity_poly.entity_id
_entity_poly.type
_entity_poly.pdbx_seq_one_letter_code
_entity_poly.pdbx_strand_id
1 'polypeptide(L)'
;AAARQMLEAAAAARWSVPVAEVQAVQHEVLHRATGRRFGFGELAVDAAKQKVPAIGELRLKDPAQWHYIGKGRVGSVDMAAIARGQATFGMDVRLPGMVYAVVARPPVVGGKLRSADRDAALKVPGVLKVVEIAGFSGAAAFQPLGGLAVVARNTWAATQGRAALNPQWDDGANGSYESVAFRREQERLVKVPGTVYRNSGDAAKALSDAPAGKVFTAEYYVPHLAHATMEPPVATVQIQGGKAEVWTSIQNPVAARDAVAARLKLKPENVKVNVLLLGGGFGRKSKPDFVDEASIVAQAMPEGTPVKLVWTREDDIQHDYLHTVSVERLEAVIDSQGQVRSWLHRSAA
;
A
#
# COMPACT_ATOMS: atom_id res chain seq x y z
N ALA A 1 4.03 -23.26 -7.88
CA ALA A 1 4.75 -24.39 -8.53
C ALA A 1 5.53 -25.21 -7.49
N ALA A 2 6.39 -24.58 -6.63
CA ALA A 2 7.20 -25.30 -5.65
C ALA A 2 6.36 -26.21 -4.74
N ALA A 3 5.39 -25.66 -4.01
CA ALA A 3 4.55 -26.45 -3.11
C ALA A 3 3.87 -27.66 -3.79
N ARG A 4 3.42 -27.49 -5.04
CA ARG A 4 2.87 -28.61 -5.83
C ARG A 4 3.90 -29.72 -6.03
N GLN A 5 5.13 -29.39 -6.43
CA GLN A 5 6.19 -30.37 -6.64
C GLN A 5 6.58 -31.05 -5.34
N MET A 6 6.59 -30.33 -4.21
CA MET A 6 6.85 -30.91 -2.87
C MET A 6 5.73 -31.88 -2.47
N LEU A 7 4.46 -31.56 -2.75
CA LEU A 7 3.33 -32.47 -2.50
C LEU A 7 3.41 -33.72 -3.40
N GLU A 8 3.77 -33.57 -4.67
CA GLU A 8 3.98 -34.68 -5.60
C GLU A 8 5.13 -35.59 -5.11
N ALA A 9 6.24 -34.99 -4.65
CA ALA A 9 7.38 -35.75 -4.09
C ALA A 9 7.00 -36.48 -2.80
N ALA A 10 6.25 -35.86 -1.90
CA ALA A 10 5.77 -36.49 -0.67
C ALA A 10 4.86 -37.69 -0.94
N ALA A 11 3.92 -37.55 -1.88
CA ALA A 11 3.04 -38.65 -2.26
C ALA A 11 3.82 -39.82 -2.90
N ALA A 12 4.75 -39.48 -3.82
CA ALA A 12 5.61 -40.46 -4.46
C ALA A 12 6.44 -41.28 -3.42
N ALA A 13 7.01 -40.58 -2.42
CA ALA A 13 7.74 -41.21 -1.33
C ALA A 13 6.83 -42.14 -0.52
N ARG A 14 5.64 -41.72 -0.12
CA ARG A 14 4.67 -42.55 0.63
C ARG A 14 4.24 -43.80 -0.15
N TRP A 15 4.10 -43.69 -1.47
CA TRP A 15 3.71 -44.83 -2.30
C TRP A 15 4.89 -45.65 -2.80
N SER A 16 6.13 -45.20 -2.55
CA SER A 16 7.37 -45.81 -3.07
C SER A 16 7.35 -45.95 -4.59
N VAL A 17 6.97 -44.86 -5.29
CA VAL A 17 6.86 -44.78 -6.75
C VAL A 17 7.65 -43.57 -7.29
N PRO A 18 8.04 -43.58 -8.59
CA PRO A 18 8.67 -42.41 -9.20
C PRO A 18 7.76 -41.19 -9.19
N VAL A 19 8.33 -40.00 -8.95
CA VAL A 19 7.56 -38.73 -8.99
C VAL A 19 6.87 -38.50 -10.34
N ALA A 20 7.43 -39.01 -11.41
CA ALA A 20 6.85 -38.90 -12.76
C ALA A 20 5.49 -39.61 -12.92
N GLU A 21 5.19 -40.58 -12.06
CA GLU A 21 3.93 -41.36 -12.07
C GLU A 21 2.81 -40.67 -11.28
N VAL A 22 3.12 -39.59 -10.54
CA VAL A 22 2.15 -38.86 -9.74
C VAL A 22 1.84 -37.51 -10.33
N GLN A 23 0.65 -37.00 -10.05
CA GLN A 23 0.18 -35.71 -10.53
C GLN A 23 -0.73 -35.04 -9.51
N ALA A 24 -0.46 -33.79 -9.20
CA ALA A 24 -1.36 -32.98 -8.39
C ALA A 24 -2.52 -32.44 -9.27
N VAL A 25 -3.75 -32.79 -8.90
CA VAL A 25 -4.99 -32.43 -9.60
C VAL A 25 -6.08 -32.12 -8.57
N GLN A 26 -6.74 -30.96 -8.70
CA GLN A 26 -7.94 -30.60 -7.91
C GLN A 26 -7.81 -30.86 -6.39
N HIS A 27 -6.75 -30.31 -5.77
CA HIS A 27 -6.44 -30.42 -4.33
C HIS A 27 -6.02 -31.82 -3.83
N GLU A 28 -5.78 -32.76 -4.73
CA GLU A 28 -5.28 -34.10 -4.46
C GLU A 28 -3.99 -34.38 -5.25
N VAL A 29 -3.23 -35.36 -4.80
CA VAL A 29 -2.16 -35.99 -5.60
C VAL A 29 -2.63 -37.39 -5.98
N LEU A 30 -2.63 -37.67 -7.29
CA LEU A 30 -3.06 -38.92 -7.91
C LEU A 30 -1.84 -39.72 -8.39
N HIS A 31 -1.77 -41.00 -8.08
CA HIS A 31 -0.89 -41.96 -8.73
C HIS A 31 -1.63 -42.54 -9.96
N ARG A 32 -1.14 -42.21 -11.17
CA ARG A 32 -1.84 -42.50 -12.43
C ARG A 32 -2.10 -43.98 -12.70
N ALA A 33 -1.11 -44.82 -12.35
CA ALA A 33 -1.18 -46.27 -12.68
C ALA A 33 -2.19 -47.02 -11.78
N THR A 34 -2.36 -46.60 -10.50
CA THR A 34 -3.22 -47.34 -9.55
C THR A 34 -4.48 -46.59 -9.16
N GLY A 35 -4.63 -45.32 -9.53
CA GLY A 35 -5.74 -44.49 -9.10
C GLY A 35 -5.71 -44.05 -7.63
N ARG A 36 -4.66 -44.42 -6.85
CA ARG A 36 -4.52 -44.01 -5.44
C ARG A 36 -4.43 -42.49 -5.34
N ARG A 37 -4.99 -41.94 -4.26
CA ARG A 37 -5.06 -40.49 -4.01
C ARG A 37 -4.68 -40.15 -2.58
N PHE A 38 -4.11 -38.94 -2.41
CA PHE A 38 -3.98 -38.25 -1.14
C PHE A 38 -4.45 -36.81 -1.29
N GLY A 39 -5.20 -36.30 -0.33
CA GLY A 39 -5.50 -34.88 -0.23
C GLY A 39 -4.24 -34.06 0.10
N PHE A 40 -4.18 -32.80 -0.34
CA PHE A 40 -3.03 -31.92 -0.03
C PHE A 40 -2.81 -31.77 1.49
N GLY A 41 -3.88 -31.72 2.28
CA GLY A 41 -3.81 -31.65 3.73
C GLY A 41 -3.13 -32.87 4.37
N GLU A 42 -3.39 -34.06 3.86
CA GLU A 42 -2.79 -35.31 4.35
C GLU A 42 -1.27 -35.37 4.06
N LEU A 43 -0.82 -34.67 3.04
CA LEU A 43 0.58 -34.64 2.61
C LEU A 43 1.36 -33.45 3.18
N ALA A 44 0.69 -32.47 3.79
CA ALA A 44 1.30 -31.18 4.14
C ALA A 44 2.56 -31.33 5.02
N VAL A 45 2.51 -32.20 6.04
CA VAL A 45 3.63 -32.45 6.96
C VAL A 45 4.82 -33.10 6.25
N ASP A 46 4.57 -34.05 5.35
CA ASP A 46 5.63 -34.72 4.61
C ASP A 46 6.16 -33.87 3.46
N ALA A 47 5.30 -33.06 2.83
CA ALA A 47 5.71 -32.10 1.84
C ALA A 47 6.65 -31.02 2.44
N ALA A 48 6.40 -30.60 3.67
CA ALA A 48 7.27 -29.63 4.37
C ALA A 48 8.69 -30.16 4.61
N LYS A 49 8.88 -31.47 4.62
CA LYS A 49 10.21 -32.13 4.75
C LYS A 49 10.93 -32.27 3.41
N GLN A 50 10.26 -32.07 2.29
CA GLN A 50 10.86 -32.19 0.96
C GLN A 50 11.77 -31.00 0.66
N LYS A 51 12.80 -31.23 -0.16
CA LYS A 51 13.65 -30.14 -0.68
C LYS A 51 12.79 -29.15 -1.45
N VAL A 52 12.91 -27.86 -1.15
CA VAL A 52 12.27 -26.80 -1.95
C VAL A 52 12.99 -26.72 -3.29
N PRO A 53 12.29 -26.87 -4.44
CA PRO A 53 12.89 -26.78 -5.75
C PRO A 53 13.48 -25.38 -6.01
N ALA A 54 14.64 -25.31 -6.66
CA ALA A 54 15.18 -24.07 -7.15
C ALA A 54 14.30 -23.48 -8.26
N ILE A 55 14.40 -22.15 -8.52
CA ILE A 55 13.56 -21.46 -9.51
C ILE A 55 13.65 -22.13 -10.89
N GLY A 56 14.86 -22.52 -11.33
CA GLY A 56 15.06 -23.19 -12.61
C GLY A 56 14.52 -24.64 -12.70
N GLU A 57 14.23 -25.25 -11.55
CA GLU A 57 13.66 -26.62 -11.46
C GLU A 57 12.12 -26.60 -11.44
N LEU A 58 11.51 -25.40 -11.40
CA LEU A 58 10.05 -25.27 -11.31
C LEU A 58 9.36 -25.66 -12.62
N ARG A 59 8.50 -26.68 -12.54
CA ARG A 59 7.64 -27.10 -13.64
C ARG A 59 6.32 -26.32 -13.57
N LEU A 60 6.15 -25.35 -14.47
CA LEU A 60 4.90 -24.63 -14.61
C LEU A 60 3.87 -25.48 -15.35
N LYS A 61 2.59 -25.19 -15.18
CA LYS A 61 1.54 -25.78 -16.00
C LYS A 61 1.62 -25.22 -17.42
N ASP A 62 1.44 -26.07 -18.40
CA ASP A 62 1.25 -25.65 -19.78
C ASP A 62 0.02 -24.73 -19.88
N PRO A 63 0.09 -23.62 -20.64
CA PRO A 63 -1.06 -22.74 -20.88
C PRO A 63 -2.32 -23.47 -21.36
N ALA A 64 -2.17 -24.53 -22.16
CA ALA A 64 -3.29 -25.35 -22.59
C ALA A 64 -4.03 -26.04 -21.43
N GLN A 65 -3.36 -26.26 -20.31
CA GLN A 65 -3.91 -26.87 -19.09
C GLN A 65 -4.49 -25.86 -18.10
N TRP A 66 -4.54 -24.57 -18.44
CA TRP A 66 -5.12 -23.56 -17.58
C TRP A 66 -6.64 -23.64 -17.57
N HIS A 67 -7.22 -23.75 -16.38
CA HIS A 67 -8.67 -23.80 -16.21
C HIS A 67 -9.29 -22.41 -16.03
N TYR A 68 -8.55 -21.46 -15.47
CA TYR A 68 -9.05 -20.15 -15.07
C TYR A 68 -8.35 -19.00 -15.80
N ILE A 69 -7.01 -19.05 -15.88
CA ILE A 69 -6.21 -17.97 -16.45
C ILE A 69 -6.61 -17.79 -17.94
N GLY A 70 -7.01 -16.57 -18.29
CA GLY A 70 -7.41 -16.21 -19.66
C GLY A 70 -8.72 -16.84 -20.16
N LYS A 71 -9.51 -17.49 -19.29
CA LYS A 71 -10.78 -18.16 -19.70
C LYS A 71 -12.04 -17.33 -19.43
N GLY A 72 -11.94 -16.20 -18.73
CA GLY A 72 -13.10 -15.33 -18.42
C GLY A 72 -14.21 -15.96 -17.60
N ARG A 73 -13.95 -17.10 -16.94
CA ARG A 73 -14.98 -17.92 -16.28
C ARG A 73 -15.10 -17.67 -14.77
N VAL A 74 -14.20 -16.88 -14.20
CA VAL A 74 -14.15 -16.62 -12.76
C VAL A 74 -14.38 -15.14 -12.53
N GLY A 75 -15.53 -14.80 -11.95
CA GLY A 75 -15.82 -13.48 -11.43
C GLY A 75 -15.24 -13.26 -10.03
N SER A 76 -15.30 -12.02 -9.54
CA SER A 76 -14.98 -11.74 -8.14
C SER A 76 -15.99 -12.42 -7.21
N VAL A 77 -15.49 -13.13 -6.21
CA VAL A 77 -16.34 -13.82 -5.20
C VAL A 77 -17.15 -12.82 -4.37
N ASP A 78 -16.67 -11.59 -4.24
CA ASP A 78 -17.31 -10.53 -3.45
C ASP A 78 -18.31 -9.70 -4.24
N MET A 79 -18.37 -9.85 -5.58
CA MET A 79 -19.19 -9.01 -6.46
C MET A 79 -20.66 -8.97 -6.06
N ALA A 80 -21.22 -10.12 -5.69
CA ALA A 80 -22.63 -10.19 -5.30
C ALA A 80 -22.93 -9.44 -4.00
N ALA A 81 -22.01 -9.47 -3.04
CA ALA A 81 -22.13 -8.71 -1.79
C ALA A 81 -21.95 -7.21 -2.04
N ILE A 82 -20.97 -6.83 -2.87
CA ILE A 82 -20.73 -5.43 -3.25
C ILE A 82 -21.95 -4.85 -3.96
N ALA A 83 -22.48 -5.54 -4.98
CA ALA A 83 -23.63 -5.07 -5.76
C ALA A 83 -24.93 -4.93 -4.94
N ARG A 84 -25.05 -5.64 -3.83
CA ARG A 84 -26.22 -5.59 -2.94
C ARG A 84 -26.02 -4.69 -1.71
N GLY A 85 -24.88 -4.02 -1.57
CA GLY A 85 -24.55 -3.22 -0.39
C GLY A 85 -24.36 -4.05 0.90
N GLN A 86 -23.99 -5.32 0.76
CA GLN A 86 -23.75 -6.25 1.88
C GLN A 86 -22.26 -6.41 2.21
N ALA A 87 -21.40 -5.83 1.38
CA ALA A 87 -19.98 -5.83 1.59
C ALA A 87 -19.59 -4.91 2.75
N THR A 88 -18.61 -5.32 3.55
CA THR A 88 -18.10 -4.54 4.69
C THR A 88 -16.76 -3.90 4.31
N PHE A 89 -16.70 -2.59 4.39
CA PHE A 89 -15.50 -1.77 4.19
C PHE A 89 -14.99 -1.23 5.52
N GLY A 90 -13.85 -0.56 5.52
CA GLY A 90 -13.26 0.01 6.73
C GLY A 90 -14.17 1.03 7.43
N MET A 91 -14.86 1.86 6.65
CA MET A 91 -15.82 2.85 7.17
C MET A 91 -17.03 2.20 7.85
N ASP A 92 -17.39 0.98 7.49
CA ASP A 92 -18.58 0.29 8.00
C ASP A 92 -18.37 -0.37 9.35
N VAL A 93 -17.12 -0.53 9.80
CA VAL A 93 -16.83 -1.17 11.11
C VAL A 93 -17.59 -0.49 12.23
N ARG A 94 -18.26 -1.29 13.05
CA ARG A 94 -18.95 -0.85 14.27
C ARG A 94 -18.65 -1.84 15.38
N LEU A 95 -18.10 -1.35 16.49
CA LEU A 95 -17.78 -2.14 17.66
C LEU A 95 -18.46 -1.52 18.90
N PRO A 96 -18.83 -2.33 19.89
CA PRO A 96 -19.41 -1.80 21.15
C PRO A 96 -18.46 -0.82 21.84
N GLY A 97 -18.97 0.32 22.30
CA GLY A 97 -18.19 1.32 22.99
C GLY A 97 -17.18 2.10 22.13
N MET A 98 -17.24 1.94 20.81
CA MET A 98 -16.30 2.58 19.88
C MET A 98 -16.40 4.10 19.91
N VAL A 99 -15.22 4.75 19.88
CA VAL A 99 -15.06 6.19 19.70
C VAL A 99 -14.44 6.50 18.33
N TYR A 100 -14.56 7.76 17.93
CA TYR A 100 -14.15 8.22 16.60
C TYR A 100 -13.09 9.30 16.71
N ALA A 101 -12.12 9.30 15.81
CA ALA A 101 -11.06 10.29 15.77
C ALA A 101 -10.88 10.87 14.37
N VAL A 102 -10.61 12.17 14.29
CA VAL A 102 -10.09 12.87 13.11
C VAL A 102 -8.86 13.66 13.52
N VAL A 103 -7.95 13.92 12.58
CA VAL A 103 -6.65 14.55 12.89
C VAL A 103 -6.56 15.91 12.19
N ALA A 104 -6.16 16.94 12.95
CA ALA A 104 -5.65 18.19 12.38
C ALA A 104 -4.16 18.01 12.13
N ARG A 105 -3.73 18.03 10.86
CA ARG A 105 -2.34 17.82 10.44
C ARG A 105 -1.69 19.13 9.99
N PRO A 106 -0.35 19.25 10.08
CA PRO A 106 0.35 20.40 9.51
C PRO A 106 0.12 20.44 7.97
N PRO A 107 -0.18 21.62 7.40
CA PRO A 107 -0.45 21.75 5.97
C PRO A 107 0.80 21.48 5.12
N VAL A 108 1.98 21.61 5.70
CA VAL A 108 3.27 21.35 5.06
C VAL A 108 3.94 20.15 5.70
N VAL A 109 4.46 19.21 4.88
CA VAL A 109 5.17 18.02 5.37
C VAL A 109 6.40 18.44 6.20
N GLY A 110 6.47 17.94 7.43
CA GLY A 110 7.51 18.32 8.39
C GLY A 110 7.19 19.57 9.21
N GLY A 111 6.04 20.20 8.97
CA GLY A 111 5.53 21.31 9.78
C GLY A 111 5.30 20.92 11.24
N LYS A 112 5.34 21.89 12.15
CA LYS A 112 5.21 21.70 13.60
C LYS A 112 4.08 22.53 14.16
N LEU A 113 3.41 21.99 15.18
CA LEU A 113 2.39 22.73 15.91
C LEU A 113 3.04 23.87 16.72
N ARG A 114 2.56 25.10 16.53
CA ARG A 114 2.91 26.25 17.39
C ARG A 114 1.92 26.40 18.55
N SER A 115 0.62 26.35 18.25
CA SER A 115 -0.44 26.48 19.25
C SER A 115 -1.74 25.90 18.73
N ALA A 116 -2.65 25.54 19.64
CA ALA A 116 -4.02 25.17 19.32
C ALA A 116 -4.92 25.41 20.54
N ASP A 117 -6.18 25.72 20.31
CA ASP A 117 -7.18 25.89 21.37
C ASP A 117 -7.81 24.52 21.73
N ARG A 118 -7.10 23.76 22.57
CA ARG A 118 -7.57 22.45 23.03
C ARG A 118 -8.82 22.57 23.90
N ASP A 119 -8.95 23.67 24.66
CA ASP A 119 -10.11 23.89 25.53
C ASP A 119 -11.38 24.18 24.73
N ALA A 120 -11.28 24.97 23.66
CA ALA A 120 -12.39 25.16 22.74
C ALA A 120 -12.85 23.84 22.10
N ALA A 121 -11.91 23.00 21.69
CA ALA A 121 -12.24 21.68 21.14
C ALA A 121 -12.94 20.77 22.16
N LEU A 122 -12.48 20.75 23.42
CA LEU A 122 -13.07 19.94 24.49
C LEU A 122 -14.46 20.42 24.92
N LYS A 123 -14.82 21.69 24.66
CA LYS A 123 -16.16 22.23 24.91
C LYS A 123 -17.19 21.81 23.86
N VAL A 124 -16.77 21.29 22.73
CA VAL A 124 -17.68 20.80 21.69
C VAL A 124 -18.44 19.56 22.19
N PRO A 125 -19.77 19.55 22.17
CA PRO A 125 -20.56 18.42 22.64
C PRO A 125 -20.18 17.10 21.97
N GLY A 126 -19.84 16.12 22.79
CA GLY A 126 -19.46 14.78 22.31
C GLY A 126 -17.95 14.59 22.10
N VAL A 127 -17.14 15.64 22.16
CA VAL A 127 -15.66 15.51 22.19
C VAL A 127 -15.25 14.96 23.57
N LEU A 128 -14.31 14.03 23.54
CA LEU A 128 -13.84 13.30 24.72
C LEU A 128 -12.39 13.64 25.08
N LYS A 129 -11.54 13.79 24.05
CA LYS A 129 -10.10 13.99 24.26
C LYS A 129 -9.44 14.60 23.02
N VAL A 130 -8.34 15.34 23.26
CA VAL A 130 -7.40 15.76 22.23
C VAL A 130 -6.08 15.03 22.47
N VAL A 131 -5.57 14.33 21.47
CA VAL A 131 -4.35 13.52 21.54
C VAL A 131 -3.32 14.08 20.55
N GLU A 132 -2.12 14.34 21.03
CA GLU A 132 -1.02 14.76 20.16
C GLU A 132 -0.40 13.56 19.46
N ILE A 133 -0.22 13.67 18.16
CA ILE A 133 0.50 12.71 17.33
C ILE A 133 1.83 13.36 17.00
N ALA A 134 2.93 12.77 17.47
CA ALA A 134 4.26 13.23 17.12
C ALA A 134 4.51 13.06 15.60
N GLY A 135 5.13 14.05 14.98
CA GLY A 135 5.61 13.95 13.62
C GLY A 135 6.86 13.06 13.53
N PHE A 136 7.30 12.81 12.30
CA PHE A 136 8.49 12.03 12.02
C PHE A 136 9.78 12.86 12.18
N SER A 137 10.91 12.17 12.32
CA SER A 137 12.25 12.74 12.24
C SER A 137 13.01 12.15 11.05
N GLY A 138 13.76 12.96 10.32
CA GLY A 138 14.44 12.54 9.10
C GLY A 138 13.51 12.42 7.91
N ALA A 139 13.57 11.34 7.14
CA ALA A 139 12.67 11.10 6.03
C ALA A 139 11.27 10.68 6.53
N ALA A 140 10.21 11.15 5.89
CA ALA A 140 8.84 10.82 6.25
C ALA A 140 8.55 9.31 6.22
N ALA A 141 9.12 8.58 5.25
CA ALA A 141 9.14 7.11 5.17
C ALA A 141 7.82 6.42 5.52
N PHE A 142 6.69 7.04 5.12
CA PHE A 142 5.33 6.55 5.37
C PHE A 142 4.96 6.43 6.86
N GLN A 143 5.53 7.31 7.69
CA GLN A 143 5.17 7.49 9.09
C GLN A 143 4.04 8.52 9.23
N PRO A 144 3.36 8.59 10.39
CA PRO A 144 2.43 9.67 10.71
C PRO A 144 3.05 11.05 10.49
N LEU A 145 2.32 11.95 9.86
CA LEU A 145 2.80 13.31 9.57
C LEU A 145 2.78 14.23 10.82
N GLY A 146 2.22 13.75 11.92
CA GLY A 146 2.02 14.51 13.13
C GLY A 146 0.70 15.27 13.16
N GLY A 147 0.42 15.93 14.27
CA GLY A 147 -0.78 16.75 14.43
C GLY A 147 -1.53 16.52 15.72
N LEU A 148 -2.81 16.89 15.74
CA LEU A 148 -3.72 16.74 16.88
C LEU A 148 -4.94 15.92 16.49
N ALA A 149 -5.10 14.74 17.08
CA ALA A 149 -6.30 13.94 16.96
C ALA A 149 -7.38 14.41 17.94
N VAL A 150 -8.58 14.65 17.46
CA VAL A 150 -9.76 14.90 18.29
C VAL A 150 -10.58 13.63 18.34
N VAL A 151 -10.76 13.10 19.56
CA VAL A 151 -11.53 11.89 19.84
C VAL A 151 -12.91 12.27 20.33
N ALA A 152 -13.95 11.70 19.78
CA ALA A 152 -15.34 12.02 20.12
C ALA A 152 -16.27 10.80 20.02
N ARG A 153 -17.50 10.95 20.50
CA ARG A 153 -18.55 9.92 20.46
C ARG A 153 -19.06 9.58 19.05
N ASN A 154 -18.82 10.46 18.08
CA ASN A 154 -19.12 10.26 16.66
C ASN A 154 -18.21 11.12 15.79
N THR A 155 -18.17 10.83 14.50
CA THR A 155 -17.31 11.51 13.53
C THR A 155 -17.64 13.01 13.42
N TRP A 156 -18.93 13.38 13.48
CA TRP A 156 -19.34 14.78 13.41
C TRP A 156 -18.76 15.61 14.56
N ALA A 157 -18.94 15.14 15.79
CA ALA A 157 -18.40 15.82 16.98
C ALA A 157 -16.86 15.92 16.90
N ALA A 158 -16.18 14.87 16.43
CA ALA A 158 -14.72 14.91 16.22
C ALA A 158 -14.33 15.99 15.20
N THR A 159 -15.08 16.10 14.07
CA THR A 159 -14.85 17.11 13.03
C THR A 159 -15.08 18.54 13.55
N GLN A 160 -16.16 18.76 14.31
CA GLN A 160 -16.43 20.07 14.93
C GLN A 160 -15.36 20.44 15.98
N GLY A 161 -14.93 19.46 16.78
CA GLY A 161 -13.83 19.65 17.72
C GLY A 161 -12.51 19.97 17.01
N ARG A 162 -12.21 19.31 15.88
CA ARG A 162 -11.04 19.61 15.06
C ARG A 162 -11.07 21.05 14.53
N ALA A 163 -12.22 21.52 14.07
CA ALA A 163 -12.38 22.90 13.61
C ALA A 163 -12.17 23.91 14.75
N ALA A 164 -12.65 23.58 15.96
CA ALA A 164 -12.51 24.45 17.14
C ALA A 164 -11.06 24.52 17.67
N LEU A 165 -10.17 23.59 17.31
CA LEU A 165 -8.75 23.64 17.68
C LEU A 165 -8.03 24.88 17.15
N ASN A 166 -8.46 25.42 16.00
CA ASN A 166 -7.81 26.55 15.32
C ASN A 166 -6.28 26.49 15.33
N PRO A 167 -5.66 25.39 14.86
CA PRO A 167 -4.23 25.17 15.05
C PRO A 167 -3.39 26.15 14.24
N GLN A 168 -2.31 26.64 14.87
CA GLN A 168 -1.29 27.46 14.22
C GLN A 168 -0.05 26.59 13.98
N TRP A 169 0.47 26.62 12.78
CA TRP A 169 1.58 25.78 12.36
C TRP A 169 2.84 26.58 12.05
N ASP A 170 3.97 25.91 12.18
CA ASP A 170 5.24 26.33 11.64
C ASP A 170 5.57 25.42 10.46
N ASP A 171 5.58 25.95 9.25
CA ASP A 171 5.80 25.18 8.03
C ASP A 171 7.25 24.70 7.89
N GLY A 172 8.19 25.28 8.63
CA GLY A 172 9.60 24.87 8.63
C GLY A 172 10.27 25.04 7.27
N ALA A 173 11.28 24.22 7.02
CA ALA A 173 12.12 24.33 5.83
C ALA A 173 11.37 24.05 4.50
N ASN A 174 10.28 23.29 4.55
CA ASN A 174 9.51 22.93 3.36
C ASN A 174 8.42 23.94 2.98
N GLY A 175 8.22 24.99 3.80
CA GLY A 175 7.20 26.03 3.56
C GLY A 175 7.43 26.88 2.31
N SER A 176 8.63 26.85 1.73
CA SER A 176 8.95 27.57 0.50
C SER A 176 8.77 26.76 -0.78
N TYR A 177 8.34 25.48 -0.67
CA TYR A 177 8.12 24.66 -1.86
C TYR A 177 7.02 25.25 -2.74
N GLU A 178 7.30 25.38 -4.04
CA GLU A 178 6.38 25.90 -5.04
C GLU A 178 6.47 25.01 -6.29
N SER A 179 5.33 24.44 -6.69
CA SER A 179 5.27 23.38 -7.72
C SER A 179 5.68 23.88 -9.12
N VAL A 180 5.42 25.15 -9.47
CA VAL A 180 5.79 25.70 -10.77
C VAL A 180 7.31 25.93 -10.87
N ALA A 181 7.91 26.46 -9.80
CA ALA A 181 9.37 26.64 -9.75
C ALA A 181 10.10 25.29 -9.76
N PHE A 182 9.58 24.30 -9.02
CA PHE A 182 10.13 22.96 -9.00
C PHE A 182 10.04 22.28 -10.38
N ARG A 183 8.90 22.37 -11.05
CA ARG A 183 8.73 21.89 -12.42
C ARG A 183 9.73 22.52 -13.40
N ARG A 184 9.92 23.84 -13.35
CA ARG A 184 10.89 24.53 -14.22
C ARG A 184 12.31 24.03 -14.03
N GLU A 185 12.70 23.74 -12.79
CA GLU A 185 14.01 23.18 -12.50
C GLU A 185 14.15 21.77 -13.08
N GLN A 186 13.13 20.93 -12.96
CA GLN A 186 13.16 19.59 -13.57
C GLN A 186 13.18 19.65 -15.11
N GLU A 187 12.41 20.57 -15.72
CA GLU A 187 12.47 20.83 -17.18
C GLU A 187 13.86 21.28 -17.65
N ARG A 188 14.61 21.97 -16.78
CA ARG A 188 16.00 22.33 -17.03
C ARG A 188 16.93 21.12 -16.89
N LEU A 189 16.75 20.32 -15.84
CA LEU A 189 17.61 19.18 -15.52
C LEU A 189 17.54 18.06 -16.57
N VAL A 190 16.39 17.77 -17.15
CA VAL A 190 16.27 16.71 -18.18
C VAL A 190 16.97 17.05 -19.49
N LYS A 191 17.42 18.30 -19.69
CA LYS A 191 18.12 18.76 -20.90
C LYS A 191 19.64 18.58 -20.78
N VAL A 192 20.15 18.28 -19.58
CA VAL A 192 21.58 18.05 -19.34
C VAL A 192 21.83 16.59 -18.99
N PRO A 193 23.05 16.06 -19.21
CA PRO A 193 23.41 14.72 -18.80
C PRO A 193 23.25 14.53 -17.27
N GLY A 194 22.62 13.44 -16.88
CA GLY A 194 22.47 13.03 -15.49
C GLY A 194 23.27 11.76 -15.17
N THR A 195 23.00 11.17 -14.00
CA THR A 195 23.58 9.88 -13.61
C THR A 195 23.07 8.78 -14.53
N VAL A 196 23.99 8.02 -15.13
CA VAL A 196 23.64 6.91 -16.01
C VAL A 196 23.15 5.73 -15.18
N TYR A 197 21.88 5.37 -15.33
CA TYR A 197 21.29 4.21 -14.67
C TYR A 197 21.47 2.93 -15.50
N ARG A 198 21.30 3.02 -16.83
CA ARG A 198 21.45 1.90 -17.77
C ARG A 198 22.05 2.43 -19.08
N ASN A 199 23.02 1.71 -19.62
CA ASN A 199 23.57 2.01 -20.93
C ASN A 199 23.76 0.74 -21.76
N SER A 200 23.51 0.84 -23.09
CA SER A 200 23.80 -0.19 -24.06
C SER A 200 24.14 0.50 -25.37
N GLY A 201 25.37 0.33 -25.85
CA GLY A 201 25.88 1.07 -27.01
C GLY A 201 26.17 2.54 -26.69
N ASP A 202 26.03 3.40 -27.71
CA ASP A 202 26.27 4.86 -27.60
C ASP A 202 25.08 5.64 -28.19
N ALA A 203 24.05 5.81 -27.37
CA ALA A 203 22.84 6.53 -27.75
C ALA A 203 23.10 8.01 -28.03
N ALA A 204 24.00 8.66 -27.29
CA ALA A 204 24.32 10.07 -27.47
C ALA A 204 25.00 10.32 -28.84
N LYS A 205 25.98 9.48 -29.20
CA LYS A 205 26.60 9.53 -30.52
C LYS A 205 25.59 9.27 -31.64
N ALA A 206 24.73 8.25 -31.50
CA ALA A 206 23.71 7.93 -32.50
C ALA A 206 22.70 9.07 -32.71
N LEU A 207 22.35 9.80 -31.66
CA LEU A 207 21.51 11.00 -31.75
C LEU A 207 22.22 12.16 -32.43
N SER A 208 23.52 12.40 -32.12
CA SER A 208 24.32 13.48 -32.76
C SER A 208 24.57 13.23 -34.24
N ASP A 209 24.76 11.97 -34.64
CA ASP A 209 25.03 11.56 -36.00
C ASP A 209 23.77 11.42 -36.87
N ALA A 210 22.59 11.52 -36.27
CA ALA A 210 21.34 11.32 -36.96
C ALA A 210 21.08 12.42 -38.01
N PRO A 211 20.58 12.07 -39.20
CA PRO A 211 20.20 13.08 -40.21
C PRO A 211 19.13 14.03 -39.66
N ALA A 212 19.15 15.27 -40.15
CA ALA A 212 18.15 16.27 -39.79
C ALA A 212 16.71 15.73 -39.97
N GLY A 213 15.86 15.96 -38.99
CA GLY A 213 14.47 15.52 -38.99
C GLY A 213 14.24 14.02 -38.70
N LYS A 214 15.30 13.27 -38.33
CA LYS A 214 15.19 11.85 -37.93
C LYS A 214 15.24 11.64 -36.42
N VAL A 215 15.48 12.68 -35.65
CA VAL A 215 15.41 12.63 -34.19
C VAL A 215 14.00 13.02 -33.75
N PHE A 216 13.34 12.09 -33.09
CA PHE A 216 12.07 12.34 -32.41
C PHE A 216 12.38 12.74 -30.96
N THR A 217 11.76 13.81 -30.47
CA THR A 217 11.88 14.28 -29.09
C THR A 217 10.51 14.50 -28.49
N ALA A 218 10.30 14.01 -27.25
CA ALA A 218 9.09 14.26 -26.47
C ALA A 218 9.45 14.51 -25.01
N GLU A 219 8.72 15.45 -24.39
CA GLU A 219 8.81 15.72 -22.96
C GLU A 219 7.43 15.49 -22.31
N TYR A 220 7.43 14.87 -21.15
CA TYR A 220 6.23 14.60 -20.36
C TYR A 220 6.43 15.12 -18.95
N TYR A 221 5.41 15.77 -18.42
CA TYR A 221 5.37 16.21 -17.03
C TYR A 221 4.33 15.42 -16.27
N VAL A 222 4.74 14.83 -15.15
CA VAL A 222 3.85 14.13 -14.22
C VAL A 222 3.78 14.97 -12.95
N PRO A 223 2.63 15.60 -12.64
CA PRO A 223 2.47 16.41 -11.43
C PRO A 223 2.34 15.53 -10.18
N HIS A 224 2.35 16.17 -9.01
CA HIS A 224 1.86 15.55 -7.78
C HIS A 224 0.38 15.21 -7.94
N LEU A 225 0.05 13.92 -7.85
CA LEU A 225 -1.32 13.42 -7.94
C LEU A 225 -1.69 12.69 -6.66
N ALA A 226 -2.83 13.04 -6.08
CA ALA A 226 -3.41 12.29 -4.99
C ALA A 226 -4.08 11.01 -5.52
N HIS A 227 -4.02 9.93 -4.73
CA HIS A 227 -4.69 8.67 -5.08
C HIS A 227 -6.21 8.80 -5.00
N ALA A 228 -6.72 9.65 -4.10
CA ALA A 228 -8.12 10.02 -3.95
C ALA A 228 -9.09 8.81 -4.03
N THR A 229 -8.81 7.79 -3.24
CA THR A 229 -9.63 6.57 -3.19
C THR A 229 -11.07 6.89 -2.79
N MET A 230 -12.09 6.18 -3.32
CA MET A 230 -13.50 6.43 -2.98
C MET A 230 -13.76 6.37 -1.48
N GLU A 231 -13.16 5.39 -0.80
CA GLU A 231 -13.09 5.33 0.66
C GLU A 231 -11.77 5.94 1.13
N PRO A 232 -11.76 7.10 1.80
CA PRO A 232 -10.56 7.66 2.42
C PRO A 232 -9.89 6.69 3.41
N PRO A 233 -8.60 6.87 3.75
CA PRO A 233 -7.94 6.03 4.74
C PRO A 233 -8.70 5.97 6.06
N VAL A 234 -8.88 4.74 6.57
CA VAL A 234 -9.58 4.49 7.82
C VAL A 234 -9.02 3.26 8.52
N ALA A 235 -8.85 3.35 9.82
CA ALA A 235 -8.47 2.21 10.64
C ALA A 235 -9.22 2.24 11.99
N THR A 236 -9.63 1.07 12.46
CA THR A 236 -10.15 0.88 13.82
C THR A 236 -9.15 0.03 14.58
N VAL A 237 -8.73 0.49 15.75
CA VAL A 237 -7.76 -0.22 16.60
C VAL A 237 -8.33 -0.35 18.00
N GLN A 238 -8.22 -1.56 18.56
CA GLN A 238 -8.53 -1.87 19.96
C GLN A 238 -7.31 -2.51 20.62
N ILE A 239 -6.96 -2.02 21.79
CA ILE A 239 -5.82 -2.54 22.58
C ILE A 239 -6.38 -3.12 23.89
N GLN A 240 -6.11 -4.40 24.13
CA GLN A 240 -6.59 -5.09 25.33
C GLN A 240 -5.70 -6.26 25.69
N GLY A 241 -5.39 -6.42 26.97
CA GLY A 241 -4.64 -7.56 27.51
C GLY A 241 -3.27 -7.75 26.85
N GLY A 242 -2.54 -6.68 26.56
CA GLY A 242 -1.24 -6.73 25.89
C GLY A 242 -1.29 -7.16 24.43
N LYS A 243 -2.45 -7.08 23.78
CA LYS A 243 -2.68 -7.38 22.36
C LYS A 243 -3.35 -6.20 21.67
N ALA A 244 -3.19 -6.14 20.35
CA ALA A 244 -3.90 -5.20 19.51
C ALA A 244 -4.71 -5.93 18.44
N GLU A 245 -5.94 -5.49 18.23
CA GLU A 245 -6.77 -5.93 17.11
C GLU A 245 -7.09 -4.73 16.21
N VAL A 246 -6.89 -4.91 14.93
CA VAL A 246 -7.00 -3.86 13.90
C VAL A 246 -8.02 -4.28 12.86
N TRP A 247 -8.93 -3.40 12.48
CA TRP A 247 -9.84 -3.54 11.35
C TRP A 247 -9.56 -2.42 10.37
N THR A 248 -9.13 -2.76 9.15
CA THR A 248 -8.75 -1.75 8.17
C THR A 248 -8.81 -2.26 6.74
N SER A 249 -9.09 -1.35 5.82
CA SER A 249 -8.99 -1.57 4.38
C SER A 249 -7.55 -1.27 3.93
N ILE A 250 -6.69 -2.28 3.89
CA ILE A 250 -5.26 -2.12 3.61
C ILE A 250 -4.75 -3.11 2.57
N GLN A 251 -3.84 -2.67 1.70
CA GLN A 251 -3.24 -3.50 0.65
C GLN A 251 -2.03 -4.32 1.17
N ASN A 252 -1.41 -3.89 2.27
CA ASN A 252 -0.27 -4.57 2.88
C ASN A 252 -0.52 -4.82 4.39
N PRO A 253 -1.24 -5.89 4.76
CA PRO A 253 -1.57 -6.18 6.15
C PRO A 253 -0.34 -6.50 7.00
N VAL A 254 0.73 -7.01 6.41
CA VAL A 254 1.99 -7.28 7.14
C VAL A 254 2.62 -5.97 7.58
N ALA A 255 2.71 -4.97 6.70
CA ALA A 255 3.23 -3.65 7.05
C ALA A 255 2.39 -2.98 8.16
N ALA A 256 1.06 -3.13 8.10
CA ALA A 256 0.18 -2.63 9.16
C ALA A 256 0.45 -3.32 10.50
N ARG A 257 0.53 -4.65 10.52
CA ARG A 257 0.86 -5.42 11.71
C ARG A 257 2.18 -4.96 12.33
N ASP A 258 3.21 -4.87 11.50
CA ASP A 258 4.55 -4.55 11.95
C ASP A 258 4.66 -3.10 12.48
N ALA A 259 3.98 -2.15 11.83
CA ALA A 259 3.88 -0.77 12.30
C ALA A 259 3.19 -0.67 13.67
N VAL A 260 2.03 -1.33 13.84
CA VAL A 260 1.31 -1.39 15.11
C VAL A 260 2.14 -2.06 16.20
N ALA A 261 2.79 -3.18 15.89
CA ALA A 261 3.65 -3.90 16.82
C ALA A 261 4.82 -3.01 17.30
N ALA A 262 5.49 -2.33 16.37
CA ALA A 262 6.57 -1.40 16.69
C ALA A 262 6.08 -0.21 17.54
N ARG A 263 4.94 0.41 17.17
CA ARG A 263 4.35 1.54 17.88
C ARG A 263 3.98 1.19 19.31
N LEU A 264 3.34 0.08 19.51
CA LEU A 264 2.83 -0.36 20.81
C LEU A 264 3.86 -1.19 21.61
N LYS A 265 5.06 -1.42 21.06
CA LYS A 265 6.11 -2.30 21.63
C LYS A 265 5.59 -3.71 21.93
N LEU A 266 4.77 -4.22 21.02
CA LEU A 266 4.25 -5.58 21.06
C LEU A 266 5.06 -6.48 20.14
N LYS A 267 4.96 -7.80 20.37
CA LYS A 267 5.42 -8.78 19.39
C LYS A 267 4.41 -8.86 18.23
N PRO A 268 4.84 -9.09 16.97
CA PRO A 268 3.93 -9.17 15.83
C PRO A 268 2.80 -10.20 15.99
N GLU A 269 3.04 -11.31 16.69
CA GLU A 269 2.03 -12.34 16.98
C GLU A 269 0.92 -11.87 17.92
N ASN A 270 1.12 -10.77 18.64
CA ASN A 270 0.12 -10.13 19.49
C ASN A 270 -0.69 -9.05 18.76
N VAL A 271 -0.48 -8.87 17.46
CA VAL A 271 -1.22 -7.94 16.63
C VAL A 271 -2.01 -8.71 15.57
N LYS A 272 -3.33 -8.68 15.68
CA LYS A 272 -4.25 -9.26 14.68
C LYS A 272 -4.76 -8.17 13.75
N VAL A 273 -4.63 -8.36 12.43
CA VAL A 273 -5.17 -7.46 11.42
C VAL A 273 -6.33 -8.15 10.69
N ASN A 274 -7.53 -7.61 10.85
CA ASN A 274 -8.71 -7.99 10.08
C ASN A 274 -8.74 -7.13 8.81
N VAL A 275 -8.39 -7.74 7.69
CA VAL A 275 -8.35 -7.07 6.38
C VAL A 275 -9.77 -7.02 5.82
N LEU A 276 -10.25 -5.82 5.54
CA LEU A 276 -11.57 -5.56 4.98
C LEU A 276 -11.48 -5.26 3.48
N LEU A 277 -12.63 -5.26 2.81
CA LEU A 277 -12.69 -4.82 1.42
C LEU A 277 -12.26 -3.35 1.31
N LEU A 278 -11.54 -3.03 0.23
CA LEU A 278 -11.08 -1.69 -0.03
C LEU A 278 -12.06 -0.94 -0.94
N GLY A 279 -12.48 0.24 -0.53
CA GLY A 279 -13.16 1.20 -1.40
C GLY A 279 -12.18 1.97 -2.30
N GLY A 280 -11.26 1.23 -2.92
CA GLY A 280 -10.12 1.75 -3.67
C GLY A 280 -8.85 1.83 -2.82
N GLY A 281 -7.70 1.70 -3.47
CA GLY A 281 -6.38 1.77 -2.82
C GLY A 281 -5.34 2.42 -3.71
N PHE A 282 -5.26 1.99 -4.97
CA PHE A 282 -4.38 2.52 -6.03
C PHE A 282 -2.89 2.60 -5.65
N GLY A 283 -2.48 1.86 -4.61
CA GLY A 283 -1.15 1.91 -4.02
C GLY A 283 -1.09 2.66 -2.69
N ARG A 284 -1.95 3.67 -2.46
CA ARG A 284 -1.96 4.48 -1.23
C ARG A 284 -2.12 3.64 0.04
N LYS A 285 -3.08 2.75 0.05
CA LYS A 285 -3.38 1.89 1.19
C LYS A 285 -2.39 0.73 1.37
N SER A 286 -1.28 0.71 0.63
CA SER A 286 -0.13 -0.17 0.93
C SER A 286 0.74 0.37 2.07
N LYS A 287 0.56 1.63 2.46
CA LYS A 287 1.32 2.33 3.50
C LYS A 287 0.55 2.34 4.82
N PRO A 288 1.22 2.06 5.96
CA PRO A 288 0.55 1.86 7.24
C PRO A 288 0.35 3.13 8.08
N ASP A 289 0.71 4.31 7.60
CA ASP A 289 0.71 5.57 8.33
C ASP A 289 -0.62 5.87 9.05
N PHE A 290 -1.75 5.71 8.36
CA PHE A 290 -3.08 5.94 8.96
C PHE A 290 -3.47 4.87 10.01
N VAL A 291 -2.92 3.65 9.88
CA VAL A 291 -3.09 2.60 10.91
C VAL A 291 -2.23 2.90 12.13
N ASP A 292 -1.02 3.39 11.92
CA ASP A 292 -0.13 3.84 12.99
C ASP A 292 -0.72 5.02 13.76
N GLU A 293 -1.29 6.04 13.07
CA GLU A 293 -2.04 7.14 13.70
C GLU A 293 -3.16 6.60 14.60
N ALA A 294 -3.97 5.66 14.09
CA ALA A 294 -5.06 5.05 14.86
C ALA A 294 -4.53 4.33 16.11
N SER A 295 -3.35 3.69 16.02
CA SER A 295 -2.71 3.00 17.14
C SER A 295 -2.24 3.98 18.23
N ILE A 296 -1.68 5.13 17.85
CA ILE A 296 -1.29 6.20 18.78
C ILE A 296 -2.51 6.71 19.55
N VAL A 297 -3.61 6.95 18.83
CA VAL A 297 -4.84 7.44 19.47
C VAL A 297 -5.47 6.38 20.37
N ALA A 298 -5.48 5.11 19.94
CA ALA A 298 -6.01 4.00 20.74
C ALA A 298 -5.19 3.81 22.05
N GLN A 299 -3.87 3.95 22.00
CA GLN A 299 -3.00 3.90 23.17
C GLN A 299 -3.30 5.00 24.20
N ALA A 300 -3.80 6.15 23.76
CA ALA A 300 -4.16 7.27 24.61
C ALA A 300 -5.56 7.14 25.23
N MET A 301 -6.35 6.12 24.87
CA MET A 301 -7.69 5.86 25.40
C MET A 301 -7.65 4.78 26.51
N PRO A 302 -8.71 4.66 27.32
CA PRO A 302 -8.83 3.55 28.27
C PRO A 302 -8.70 2.19 27.54
N GLU A 303 -8.06 1.24 28.20
CA GLU A 303 -7.87 -0.11 27.66
C GLU A 303 -9.22 -0.73 27.25
N GLY A 304 -9.24 -1.42 26.13
CA GLY A 304 -10.43 -2.04 25.57
C GLY A 304 -11.32 -1.09 24.76
N THR A 305 -11.03 0.23 24.72
CA THR A 305 -11.79 1.17 23.90
C THR A 305 -11.42 1.04 22.42
N PRO A 306 -12.34 0.64 21.52
CA PRO A 306 -12.07 0.67 20.09
C PRO A 306 -12.04 2.11 19.58
N VAL A 307 -11.00 2.48 18.85
CA VAL A 307 -10.86 3.81 18.24
C VAL A 307 -10.89 3.69 16.73
N LYS A 308 -11.88 4.31 16.09
CA LYS A 308 -11.93 4.48 14.64
C LYS A 308 -11.37 5.84 14.25
N LEU A 309 -10.21 5.85 13.62
CA LEU A 309 -9.63 7.04 13.03
C LEU A 309 -10.01 7.11 11.55
N VAL A 310 -10.59 8.26 11.16
CA VAL A 310 -11.10 8.52 9.82
C VAL A 310 -10.37 9.72 9.24
N TRP A 311 -9.82 9.55 8.04
CA TRP A 311 -9.39 10.69 7.22
C TRP A 311 -10.60 11.28 6.49
N THR A 312 -10.71 12.59 6.43
CA THR A 312 -11.68 13.25 5.55
C THR A 312 -11.17 13.20 4.10
N ARG A 313 -12.02 13.59 3.15
CA ARG A 313 -11.58 13.70 1.76
C ARG A 313 -10.49 14.77 1.59
N GLU A 314 -10.60 15.85 2.31
CA GLU A 314 -9.59 16.91 2.33
C GLU A 314 -8.26 16.39 2.88
N ASP A 315 -8.28 15.62 3.97
CA ASP A 315 -7.09 14.98 4.52
C ASP A 315 -6.44 14.03 3.50
N ASP A 316 -7.24 13.20 2.84
CA ASP A 316 -6.78 12.23 1.84
C ASP A 316 -6.07 12.90 0.64
N ILE A 317 -6.59 14.05 0.19
CA ILE A 317 -6.01 14.80 -0.93
C ILE A 317 -4.79 15.62 -0.49
N GLN A 318 -4.86 16.30 0.67
CA GLN A 318 -3.83 17.24 1.11
C GLN A 318 -2.63 16.55 1.76
N HIS A 319 -2.85 15.40 2.40
CA HIS A 319 -1.83 14.71 3.19
C HIS A 319 -1.49 13.33 2.61
N ASP A 320 -1.79 13.13 1.33
CA ASP A 320 -1.42 11.89 0.63
C ASP A 320 0.11 11.78 0.52
N TYR A 321 0.61 10.56 0.42
CA TYR A 321 1.93 10.29 -0.17
C TYR A 321 1.76 10.35 -1.69
N LEU A 322 1.78 11.57 -2.21
CA LEU A 322 1.46 11.90 -3.60
C LEU A 322 2.36 11.13 -4.57
N HIS A 323 1.88 10.95 -5.80
CA HIS A 323 2.73 10.49 -6.89
C HIS A 323 3.93 11.41 -7.03
N THR A 324 5.11 10.83 -7.22
CA THR A 324 6.34 11.60 -7.42
C THR A 324 6.19 12.47 -8.67
N VAL A 325 6.43 13.77 -8.51
CA VAL A 325 6.49 14.67 -9.65
C VAL A 325 7.74 14.35 -10.46
N SER A 326 7.62 14.33 -11.78
CA SER A 326 8.78 14.14 -12.65
C SER A 326 8.61 14.83 -14.00
N VAL A 327 9.74 15.11 -14.63
CA VAL A 327 9.81 15.47 -16.05
C VAL A 327 10.62 14.38 -16.76
N GLU A 328 10.01 13.80 -17.78
CA GLU A 328 10.59 12.75 -18.61
C GLU A 328 10.90 13.31 -20.00
N ARG A 329 12.15 13.20 -20.44
CA ARG A 329 12.57 13.55 -21.79
C ARG A 329 13.03 12.31 -22.53
N LEU A 330 12.40 12.08 -23.67
CA LEU A 330 12.65 10.97 -24.58
C LEU A 330 13.20 11.48 -25.89
N GLU A 331 14.30 10.92 -26.35
CA GLU A 331 14.91 11.22 -27.65
C GLU A 331 15.19 9.90 -28.38
N ALA A 332 14.73 9.79 -29.61
CA ALA A 332 14.89 8.57 -30.40
C ALA A 332 15.27 8.86 -31.83
N VAL A 333 16.11 8.02 -32.40
CA VAL A 333 16.36 7.97 -33.85
C VAL A 333 15.46 6.89 -34.44
N ILE A 334 14.60 7.27 -35.40
CA ILE A 334 13.69 6.37 -36.08
C ILE A 334 14.08 6.30 -37.56
N ASP A 335 14.30 5.10 -38.09
CA ASP A 335 14.65 4.89 -39.49
C ASP A 335 13.44 4.99 -40.43
N SER A 336 13.70 4.86 -41.72
CA SER A 336 12.66 4.91 -42.78
C SER A 336 11.67 3.77 -42.74
N GLN A 337 11.98 2.69 -42.01
CA GLN A 337 11.08 1.53 -41.79
C GLN A 337 10.30 1.63 -40.47
N GLY A 338 10.41 2.75 -39.75
CA GLY A 338 9.77 2.95 -38.45
C GLY A 338 10.44 2.22 -37.28
N GLN A 339 11.66 1.72 -37.46
CA GLN A 339 12.39 1.02 -36.41
C GLN A 339 13.19 2.01 -35.55
N VAL A 340 13.14 1.82 -34.25
CA VAL A 340 13.93 2.61 -33.30
C VAL A 340 15.37 2.13 -33.34
N ARG A 341 16.31 3.02 -33.74
CA ARG A 341 17.75 2.74 -33.83
C ARG A 341 18.53 3.22 -32.62
N SER A 342 18.02 4.24 -31.95
CA SER A 342 18.59 4.76 -30.69
C SER A 342 17.48 5.28 -29.81
N TRP A 343 17.67 5.15 -28.50
CA TRP A 343 16.74 5.62 -27.48
C TRP A 343 17.50 6.21 -26.32
N LEU A 344 17.22 7.45 -25.99
CA LEU A 344 17.73 8.11 -24.79
C LEU A 344 16.54 8.59 -23.94
N HIS A 345 16.53 8.18 -22.68
CA HIS A 345 15.52 8.59 -21.71
C HIS A 345 16.22 9.28 -20.52
N ARG A 346 15.84 10.49 -20.22
CA ARG A 346 16.24 11.23 -19.03
C ARG A 346 15.02 11.51 -18.17
N SER A 347 15.18 11.30 -16.88
CA SER A 347 14.16 11.59 -15.86
C SER A 347 14.74 12.53 -14.82
N ALA A 348 13.98 13.54 -14.42
CA ALA A 348 14.23 14.39 -13.27
C ALA A 348 13.02 14.31 -12.34
N ALA A 349 13.26 13.93 -11.05
CA ALA A 349 12.22 13.72 -10.04
C ALA A 349 12.66 14.27 -8.67
#